data_07ca1f1b81ffa4194c3366cdb2f02d04
#
_entry.id   07ca1f1b81ffa4194c3366cdb2f02d04
#
_cell.length_a   1.000
_cell.length_b   1.000
_cell.length_c   1.000
_cell.angle_alpha   90.00
_cell.angle_beta   90.00
_cell.angle_gamma   90.00
#
_symmetry.space_group_name_H-M   'P 1'
#
loop_
_entity.id
_entity.type
_entity.pdbx_description
1 polymer ?
#
loop_
_entity_poly.entity_id
_entity_poly.type
_entity_poly.pdbx_seq_one_letter_code
_entity_poly.pdbx_strand_id
1 'polypeptide(L)' 'TYLKESQVQKMSPQQYEKMSDEIMEAIRSGKFIYDVSGSAR' A
#
# COMPACT_ATOMS: atom_id res chain seq x y z
N THR A 1 -10.20 5.08 -5.78
CA THR A 1 -8.81 4.84 -6.14
C THR A 1 -8.22 3.75 -5.26
N TYR A 2 -7.63 2.77 -5.88
CA TYR A 2 -7.06 1.65 -5.16
C TYR A 2 -5.55 1.82 -5.01
N LEU A 3 -5.02 1.27 -3.94
CA LEU A 3 -3.58 1.24 -3.71
C LEU A 3 -3.07 -0.18 -3.84
N LYS A 4 -1.87 -0.31 -4.40
CA LYS A 4 -1.26 -1.62 -4.55
C LYS A 4 -0.05 -1.73 -3.63
N GLU A 5 0.14 -2.92 -3.10
CA GLU A 5 1.28 -3.14 -2.23
C GLU A 5 2.59 -2.94 -2.96
N SER A 6 2.65 -3.34 -4.22
CA SER A 6 3.89 -3.15 -4.97
C SER A 6 4.21 -1.66 -5.10
N GLN A 7 3.19 -0.85 -5.26
CA GLN A 7 3.42 0.59 -5.32
C GLN A 7 3.98 1.11 -4.00
N VAL A 8 3.41 0.65 -2.91
CA VAL A 8 3.86 1.11 -1.61
C VAL A 8 5.31 0.70 -1.38
N GLN A 9 5.67 -0.50 -1.81
CA GLN A 9 7.02 -0.96 -1.61
C GLN A 9 8.03 -0.16 -2.41
N LYS A 10 7.60 0.41 -3.52
CA LYS A 10 8.49 1.21 -4.35
C LYS A 10 8.64 2.63 -3.83
N MET A 11 7.83 3.01 -2.89
CA MET A 11 7.91 4.36 -2.37
C MET A 11 9.12 4.51 -1.47
N SER A 12 9.69 5.72 -1.48
CA SER A 12 10.73 6.03 -0.53
C SER A 12 10.12 6.22 0.85
N PRO A 13 10.93 6.12 1.90
CA PRO A 13 10.39 6.31 3.26
C PRO A 13 9.65 7.63 3.43
N GLN A 14 10.14 8.67 2.80
CA GLN A 14 9.47 9.95 2.92
C GLN A 14 8.11 9.93 2.25
N GLN A 15 8.05 9.34 1.07
CA GLN A 15 6.78 9.22 0.38
C GLN A 15 5.80 8.38 1.19
N TYR A 16 6.29 7.28 1.73
CA TYR A 16 5.44 6.41 2.53
C TYR A 16 4.85 7.19 3.70
N GLU A 17 5.67 7.98 4.37
CA GLU A 17 5.17 8.73 5.51
C GLU A 17 4.08 9.69 5.11
N LYS A 18 4.26 10.35 3.98
CA LYS A 18 3.26 11.31 3.55
C LYS A 18 1.94 10.64 3.19
N MET A 19 2.00 9.43 2.70
CA MET A 19 0.80 8.74 2.28
C MET A 19 0.32 7.72 3.29
N SER A 20 0.93 7.70 4.47
CA SER A 20 0.54 6.68 5.45
C SER A 20 -0.94 6.75 5.79
N ASP A 21 -1.48 7.96 5.90
CA ASP A 21 -2.89 8.11 6.20
C ASP A 21 -3.75 7.50 5.11
N GLU A 22 -3.41 7.79 3.87
CA GLU A 22 -4.18 7.25 2.76
C GLU A 22 -4.03 5.74 2.67
N ILE A 23 -2.82 5.25 2.94
CA ILE A 23 -2.60 3.81 2.88
C ILE A 23 -3.45 3.12 3.95
N MET A 24 -3.45 3.66 5.15
CA MET A 24 -4.26 3.07 6.21
C MET A 24 -5.73 3.11 5.86
N GLU A 25 -6.17 4.20 5.29
CA GLU A 25 -7.58 4.30 4.91
C GLU A 25 -7.92 3.29 3.83
N ALA A 26 -7.01 3.08 2.89
CA ALA A 26 -7.26 2.10 1.85
C ALA A 26 -7.39 0.71 2.45
N ILE A 27 -6.53 0.40 3.41
CA ILE A 27 -6.60 -0.91 4.05
C ILE A 27 -7.93 -1.07 4.78
N ARG A 28 -8.35 -0.04 5.50
CA ARG A 28 -9.58 -0.11 6.26
C ARG A 28 -10.79 -0.23 5.34
N SER A 29 -10.75 0.45 4.22
CA SER A 29 -11.89 0.41 3.30
C SER A 29 -11.86 -0.79 2.38
N GLY A 30 -10.80 -1.59 2.44
CA GLY A 30 -10.71 -2.73 1.55
C GLY A 30 -10.30 -2.35 0.15
N LYS A 31 -9.66 -1.21 -0.01
CA LYS A 31 -9.21 -0.77 -1.32
C LYS A 31 -7.72 -1.00 -1.52
N PHE A 32 -7.10 -1.72 -0.62
CA PHE A 32 -5.69 -2.00 -0.72
C PHE A 32 -5.51 -3.37 -1.37
N ILE A 33 -4.71 -3.42 -2.41
CA ILE A 33 -4.50 -4.64 -3.18
C ILE A 33 -3.16 -5.23 -2.79
N TYR A 34 -3.18 -6.44 -2.27
CA TYR A 34 -1.96 -7.14 -1.87
C TYR A 34 -1.46 -7.98 -3.04
N ASP A 35 -0.96 -7.31 -4.05
CA ASP A 35 -0.54 -8.04 -5.24
C ASP A 35 0.86 -8.60 -5.11
N VAL A 36 1.56 -8.27 -4.06
CA VAL A 36 2.92 -8.76 -3.87
C VAL A 36 2.97 -9.85 -2.82
N SER A 37 2.04 -9.84 -1.91
CA SER A 37 2.11 -10.72 -0.76
C SER A 37 2.10 -12.19 -1.14
N GLY A 38 1.46 -12.53 -2.21
CA GLY A 38 1.34 -13.92 -2.58
C GLY A 38 2.66 -14.61 -2.79
N SER A 39 3.66 -13.87 -3.13
CA SER A 39 4.95 -14.47 -3.40
C SER A 39 5.53 -15.17 -2.20
N ALA A 40 4.99 -14.90 -1.06
CA ALA A 40 5.54 -15.54 0.10
C ALA A 40 5.40 -17.03 0.01
N ARG A 41 4.89 -17.46 -0.57
CA ARG A 41 4.83 -18.79 -0.47
C ARG A 41 4.95 -19.42 -0.96
#